data_75923e743c4510e80e134f815b7cecff
#
_entry.id   75923e743c4510e80e134f815b7cecff
#
_cell.length_a   1.000
_cell.length_b   1.000
_cell.length_c   1.000
_cell.angle_alpha   90.00
_cell.angle_beta   90.00
_cell.angle_gamma   90.00
#
_symmetry.space_group_name_H-M   'P 1'
#
loop_
_entity.id
_entity.type
_entity.pdbx_description
1 polymer ?
#
loop_
_entity_poly.entity_id
_entity_poly.type
_entity_poly.pdbx_seq_one_letter_code
_entity_poly.pdbx_strand_id
1 'polypeptide(L)'
;MKRLLTGVALAVPLVAATSYADDRDRLLTIDHYVRVTSTVPAIAGQTAQLYVRERVLAGAALRAGSSGDRVVLFVHGAGTPAEVAFDVPYQDYSWMAFLARAGFDVFSVDMTGYGRSTRPAPMNDPCNLAKDRQAGFVPAPCAPVYPHTLTSMASDWADVGAAVDYVRTLRRVDRVSLVAWSRGGPRAGGYASQHPDKVRRLVVLAPAYDRAARANAAESTLADGVPMNTQSRQDFDANWDRQVGCAEQYDRGASNAVWTEMLASDPVGATWGPGVRRAPETAGTWPPSMAAKLTTPFLMISGAHDKQVAPDRVRELYADTGAAEKVFVDLACSSHNAMWEKNRLLLFRASLDWLTQGSVNGAKDGTLRLGY
;
A
#
# COMPACT_ATOMS: atom_id res chain seq x y z
N MET A 1 -50.84 -20.38 -71.20
CA MET A 1 -49.41 -20.48 -70.96
C MET A 1 -49.11 -19.56 -69.78
N LYS A 2 -49.02 -20.09 -68.56
CA LYS A 2 -48.62 -19.37 -67.34
C LYS A 2 -47.18 -19.72 -67.02
N ARG A 3 -46.28 -18.75 -67.02
CA ARG A 3 -44.87 -18.93 -66.61
C ARG A 3 -44.79 -18.72 -65.08
N LEU A 4 -44.35 -19.74 -64.37
CA LEU A 4 -43.92 -19.64 -62.98
C LEU A 4 -42.50 -19.05 -62.95
N LEU A 5 -42.32 -17.95 -62.24
CA LEU A 5 -41.02 -17.44 -61.85
C LEU A 5 -40.65 -18.01 -60.47
N THR A 6 -39.60 -18.84 -60.43
CA THR A 6 -39.03 -19.39 -59.21
C THR A 6 -37.96 -18.38 -58.70
N GLY A 7 -38.26 -17.72 -57.59
CA GLY A 7 -37.27 -16.86 -56.92
C GLY A 7 -36.33 -17.70 -56.05
N VAL A 8 -35.03 -17.62 -56.33
CA VAL A 8 -33.97 -18.20 -55.49
C VAL A 8 -33.59 -17.18 -54.44
N ALA A 9 -33.92 -17.48 -53.18
CA ALA A 9 -33.45 -16.69 -52.02
C ALA A 9 -32.02 -17.10 -51.64
N LEU A 10 -31.05 -16.19 -51.87
CA LEU A 10 -29.70 -16.37 -51.34
C LEU A 10 -29.70 -16.04 -49.82
N ALA A 11 -29.53 -17.07 -49.02
CA ALA A 11 -29.24 -16.89 -47.58
C ALA A 11 -27.74 -16.55 -47.41
N VAL A 12 -27.45 -15.31 -47.03
CA VAL A 12 -26.10 -14.89 -46.63
C VAL A 12 -25.89 -15.34 -45.17
N PRO A 13 -24.90 -16.18 -44.85
CA PRO A 13 -24.63 -16.52 -43.47
C PRO A 13 -24.06 -15.30 -42.74
N LEU A 14 -24.77 -14.84 -41.69
CA LEU A 14 -24.26 -13.88 -40.74
C LEU A 14 -23.14 -14.55 -39.94
N VAL A 15 -21.88 -14.36 -40.29
CA VAL A 15 -20.74 -14.73 -39.48
C VAL A 15 -20.72 -13.75 -38.30
N ALA A 16 -21.18 -14.20 -37.13
CA ALA A 16 -20.99 -13.48 -35.89
C ALA A 16 -19.47 -13.41 -35.63
N ALA A 17 -18.91 -12.24 -35.83
CA ALA A 17 -17.55 -11.96 -35.40
C ALA A 17 -17.54 -12.01 -33.86
N THR A 18 -17.13 -13.13 -33.29
CA THR A 18 -16.72 -13.20 -31.89
C THR A 18 -15.51 -12.29 -31.76
N SER A 19 -15.71 -11.11 -31.17
CA SER A 19 -14.60 -10.27 -30.74
C SER A 19 -13.87 -11.03 -29.61
N TYR A 20 -12.79 -11.72 -29.98
CA TYR A 20 -11.83 -12.15 -28.97
C TYR A 20 -11.30 -10.86 -28.32
N ALA A 21 -11.65 -10.62 -27.06
CA ALA A 21 -10.93 -9.62 -26.26
C ALA A 21 -9.44 -9.93 -26.39
N ASP A 22 -8.65 -8.93 -26.81
CA ASP A 22 -7.21 -9.15 -27.00
C ASP A 22 -6.65 -9.58 -25.64
N ASP A 23 -6.14 -10.80 -25.52
CA ASP A 23 -5.54 -11.35 -24.31
C ASP A 23 -4.45 -10.43 -23.73
N ARG A 24 -3.94 -9.50 -24.53
CA ARG A 24 -2.95 -8.48 -24.12
C ARG A 24 -3.48 -7.49 -23.10
N ASP A 25 -4.78 -7.21 -23.11
CA ASP A 25 -5.44 -6.28 -22.19
C ASP A 25 -5.89 -6.94 -20.89
N ARG A 26 -5.69 -8.25 -20.79
CA ARG A 26 -5.99 -8.99 -19.57
C ARG A 26 -5.05 -8.57 -18.44
N LEU A 27 -5.63 -8.20 -17.32
CA LEU A 27 -4.87 -7.86 -16.11
C LEU A 27 -4.44 -9.14 -15.38
N LEU A 28 -3.14 -9.31 -15.23
CA LEU A 28 -2.54 -10.43 -14.49
C LEU A 28 -2.28 -10.05 -13.04
N THR A 29 -2.29 -11.07 -12.19
CA THR A 29 -1.73 -11.03 -10.82
C THR A 29 -0.61 -12.05 -10.78
N ILE A 30 0.57 -11.64 -10.35
CA ILE A 30 1.75 -12.49 -10.22
C ILE A 30 2.30 -12.32 -8.81
N ASP A 31 2.52 -13.43 -8.12
CA ASP A 31 3.05 -13.46 -6.77
C ASP A 31 4.54 -13.81 -6.79
N HIS A 32 5.35 -12.99 -6.14
CA HIS A 32 6.79 -13.18 -6.00
C HIS A 32 7.16 -13.35 -4.53
N TYR A 33 8.21 -14.14 -4.26
CA TYR A 33 8.79 -14.30 -2.93
C TYR A 33 10.26 -13.97 -2.97
N VAL A 34 10.61 -12.81 -2.41
CA VAL A 34 11.98 -12.29 -2.43
C VAL A 34 12.71 -12.77 -1.18
N ARG A 35 13.75 -13.59 -1.37
CA ARG A 35 14.59 -14.04 -0.26
C ARG A 35 15.52 -12.93 0.18
N VAL A 36 15.57 -12.71 1.49
CA VAL A 36 16.42 -11.70 2.12
C VAL A 36 17.12 -12.26 3.35
N THR A 37 18.27 -11.73 3.70
CA THR A 37 18.84 -11.88 5.04
C THR A 37 18.17 -10.83 5.92
N SER A 38 17.36 -11.26 6.88
CA SER A 38 16.55 -10.36 7.69
C SER A 38 17.43 -9.49 8.61
N THR A 39 17.07 -8.21 8.68
CA THR A 39 17.60 -7.27 9.68
C THR A 39 16.64 -7.04 10.84
N VAL A 40 15.45 -7.69 10.81
CA VAL A 40 14.48 -7.65 11.89
C VAL A 40 15.09 -8.33 13.13
N PRO A 41 15.19 -7.64 14.28
CA PRO A 41 15.97 -8.12 15.43
C PRO A 41 15.62 -9.53 15.91
N ALA A 42 14.34 -9.91 15.93
CA ALA A 42 13.92 -11.24 16.35
C ALA A 42 14.41 -12.39 15.44
N ILE A 43 14.80 -12.08 14.20
CA ILE A 43 15.26 -13.04 13.20
C ILE A 43 16.48 -12.51 12.42
N ALA A 44 17.26 -11.62 13.04
CA ALA A 44 18.43 -11.02 12.41
C ALA A 44 19.42 -12.09 11.94
N GLY A 45 19.91 -11.92 10.70
CA GLY A 45 20.82 -12.88 10.07
C GLY A 45 20.17 -14.14 9.51
N GLN A 46 18.89 -14.38 9.78
CA GLN A 46 18.14 -15.52 9.22
C GLN A 46 17.62 -15.21 7.83
N THR A 47 17.39 -16.26 7.05
CA THR A 47 16.68 -16.13 5.77
C THR A 47 15.20 -15.86 6.04
N ALA A 48 14.69 -14.77 5.46
CA ALA A 48 13.29 -14.42 5.42
C ALA A 48 12.81 -14.29 3.97
N GLN A 49 11.51 -14.24 3.78
CA GLN A 49 10.88 -14.00 2.49
C GLN A 49 9.97 -12.79 2.58
N LEU A 50 10.12 -11.85 1.65
CA LEU A 50 9.17 -10.78 1.44
C LEU A 50 8.23 -11.18 0.31
N TYR A 51 6.93 -11.07 0.57
CA TYR A 51 5.92 -11.25 -0.46
C TYR A 51 5.78 -9.96 -1.26
N VAL A 52 5.86 -10.09 -2.57
CA VAL A 52 5.68 -9.00 -3.53
C VAL A 52 4.61 -9.41 -4.52
N ARG A 53 3.50 -8.67 -4.59
CA ARG A 53 2.46 -8.87 -5.60
C ARG A 53 2.69 -7.94 -6.77
N GLU A 54 2.50 -8.46 -7.98
CA GLU A 54 2.53 -7.69 -9.22
C GLU A 54 1.15 -7.67 -9.87
N ARG A 55 0.75 -6.50 -10.36
CA ARG A 55 -0.43 -6.30 -11.24
C ARG A 55 0.04 -5.68 -12.54
N VAL A 56 -0.17 -6.38 -13.65
CA VAL A 56 0.35 -5.97 -14.96
C VAL A 56 -0.57 -6.43 -16.08
N LEU A 57 -0.63 -5.67 -17.19
CA LEU A 57 -1.30 -6.13 -18.40
C LEU A 57 -0.50 -7.27 -19.05
N ALA A 58 -1.18 -8.34 -19.51
CA ALA A 58 -0.54 -9.51 -20.10
C ALA A 58 0.37 -9.14 -21.29
N GLY A 59 -0.04 -8.19 -22.12
CA GLY A 59 0.78 -7.68 -23.22
C GLY A 59 2.04 -6.94 -22.77
N ALA A 60 2.08 -6.38 -21.56
CA ALA A 60 3.27 -5.77 -20.99
C ALA A 60 4.17 -6.81 -20.31
N ALA A 61 3.59 -7.77 -19.57
CA ALA A 61 4.32 -8.85 -18.90
C ALA A 61 5.12 -9.74 -19.90
N LEU A 62 4.58 -9.97 -21.08
CA LEU A 62 5.22 -10.77 -22.13
C LEU A 62 6.34 -10.03 -22.88
N ARG A 63 6.44 -8.72 -22.76
CA ARG A 63 7.52 -7.94 -23.34
C ARG A 63 8.72 -8.01 -22.37
N ALA A 64 9.68 -8.86 -22.69
CA ALA A 64 10.97 -8.91 -22.00
C ALA A 64 11.74 -7.62 -22.24
N GLY A 65 11.35 -6.53 -21.62
CA GLY A 65 11.96 -5.22 -21.79
C GLY A 65 11.57 -4.28 -20.68
N SER A 66 12.36 -3.24 -20.50
CA SER A 66 12.10 -2.18 -19.54
C SER A 66 10.72 -1.58 -19.78
N SER A 67 9.87 -1.60 -18.76
CA SER A 67 8.64 -0.79 -18.71
C SER A 67 9.00 0.71 -18.68
N GLY A 68 10.26 1.06 -18.82
CA GLY A 68 10.80 2.40 -18.75
C GLY A 68 10.45 3.05 -17.42
N ASP A 69 9.84 4.22 -17.51
CA ASP A 69 9.47 5.02 -16.33
C ASP A 69 8.18 4.57 -15.62
N ARG A 70 7.56 3.48 -16.07
CA ARG A 70 6.22 3.03 -15.62
C ARG A 70 6.27 1.85 -14.65
N VAL A 71 7.28 1.80 -13.79
CA VAL A 71 7.39 0.81 -12.71
C VAL A 71 7.11 1.48 -11.38
N VAL A 72 6.18 0.90 -10.61
CA VAL A 72 5.78 1.45 -9.31
C VAL A 72 5.71 0.35 -8.24
N LEU A 73 6.20 0.65 -7.03
CA LEU A 73 6.12 -0.21 -5.85
C LEU A 73 5.28 0.47 -4.78
N PHE A 74 4.27 -0.24 -4.28
CA PHE A 74 3.41 0.17 -3.18
C PHE A 74 3.95 -0.31 -1.83
N VAL A 75 3.92 0.59 -0.83
CA VAL A 75 4.41 0.35 0.54
C VAL A 75 3.29 0.66 1.53
N HIS A 76 2.83 -0.36 2.24
CA HIS A 76 1.67 -0.27 3.12
C HIS A 76 1.93 0.46 4.44
N GLY A 77 0.85 0.85 5.11
CA GLY A 77 0.83 1.48 6.43
C GLY A 77 0.96 0.49 7.59
N ALA A 78 0.62 0.94 8.80
CA ALA A 78 0.55 0.08 9.96
C ALA A 78 -0.71 -0.80 9.89
N GLY A 79 -0.57 -2.05 10.30
CA GLY A 79 -1.69 -2.94 10.58
C GLY A 79 -2.38 -3.59 9.39
N THR A 80 -2.10 -3.17 8.16
CA THR A 80 -2.77 -3.69 6.96
C THR A 80 -1.73 -4.08 5.92
N PRO A 81 -1.69 -5.34 5.45
CA PRO A 81 -0.76 -5.77 4.42
C PRO A 81 -1.02 -5.06 3.08
N ALA A 82 -0.03 -5.05 2.20
CA ALA A 82 -0.08 -4.28 0.96
C ALA A 82 -1.17 -4.75 0.00
N GLU A 83 -1.35 -6.08 -0.14
CA GLU A 83 -2.41 -6.62 -1.00
C GLU A 83 -3.80 -6.18 -0.54
N VAL A 84 -4.03 -6.11 0.77
CA VAL A 84 -5.29 -5.63 1.35
C VAL A 84 -5.42 -4.12 1.19
N ALA A 85 -4.34 -3.37 1.42
CA ALA A 85 -4.37 -1.91 1.35
C ALA A 85 -4.65 -1.40 -0.08
N PHE A 86 -4.10 -2.06 -1.10
CA PHE A 86 -4.01 -1.48 -2.44
C PHE A 86 -4.65 -2.30 -3.55
N ASP A 87 -5.02 -3.57 -3.31
CA ASP A 87 -5.54 -4.48 -4.35
C ASP A 87 -6.81 -5.22 -3.91
N VAL A 88 -7.73 -4.53 -3.23
CA VAL A 88 -9.00 -5.11 -2.78
C VAL A 88 -9.81 -5.60 -3.98
N PRO A 89 -10.25 -6.87 -4.01
CA PRO A 89 -11.02 -7.44 -5.12
C PRO A 89 -12.52 -7.09 -5.03
N TYR A 90 -12.82 -5.81 -4.95
CA TYR A 90 -14.18 -5.28 -4.87
C TYR A 90 -14.36 -4.14 -5.87
N GLN A 91 -15.22 -4.32 -6.86
CA GLN A 91 -15.52 -3.31 -7.89
C GLN A 91 -14.24 -2.68 -8.48
N ASP A 92 -14.11 -1.35 -8.39
CA ASP A 92 -12.98 -0.53 -8.87
C ASP A 92 -12.08 -0.03 -7.71
N TYR A 93 -12.05 -0.76 -6.58
CA TYR A 93 -11.33 -0.36 -5.38
C TYR A 93 -9.83 -0.72 -5.40
N SER A 94 -9.36 -1.46 -6.40
CA SER A 94 -7.93 -1.73 -6.52
C SER A 94 -7.18 -0.56 -7.14
N TRP A 95 -6.39 0.13 -6.32
CA TRP A 95 -5.48 1.19 -6.77
C TRP A 95 -4.38 0.61 -7.68
N MET A 96 -3.87 -0.58 -7.35
CA MET A 96 -2.91 -1.28 -8.19
C MET A 96 -3.49 -1.61 -9.58
N ALA A 97 -4.69 -2.17 -9.64
CA ALA A 97 -5.33 -2.50 -10.91
C ALA A 97 -5.63 -1.24 -11.75
N PHE A 98 -5.97 -0.12 -11.11
CA PHE A 98 -6.19 1.15 -11.79
C PHE A 98 -4.92 1.62 -12.51
N LEU A 99 -3.77 1.65 -11.84
CA LEU A 99 -2.50 2.04 -12.45
C LEU A 99 -2.01 1.02 -13.49
N ALA A 100 -2.24 -0.27 -13.24
CA ALA A 100 -1.85 -1.31 -14.20
C ALA A 100 -2.63 -1.20 -15.50
N ARG A 101 -3.93 -0.90 -15.47
CA ARG A 101 -4.74 -0.61 -16.67
C ARG A 101 -4.27 0.65 -17.40
N ALA A 102 -3.66 1.59 -16.69
CA ALA A 102 -3.03 2.77 -17.30
C ALA A 102 -1.63 2.48 -17.89
N GLY A 103 -1.20 1.21 -17.92
CA GLY A 103 0.04 0.74 -18.53
C GLY A 103 1.26 0.78 -17.62
N PHE A 104 1.06 0.86 -16.30
CA PHE A 104 2.13 0.67 -15.33
C PHE A 104 2.35 -0.82 -15.04
N ASP A 105 3.56 -1.15 -14.66
CA ASP A 105 3.93 -2.38 -14.00
C ASP A 105 3.94 -2.12 -12.49
N VAL A 106 2.96 -2.69 -11.79
CA VAL A 106 2.60 -2.28 -10.44
C VAL A 106 2.91 -3.38 -9.45
N PHE A 107 3.81 -3.10 -8.53
CA PHE A 107 4.20 -4.00 -7.46
C PHE A 107 3.69 -3.49 -6.11
N SER A 108 3.54 -4.40 -5.15
CA SER A 108 3.36 -4.07 -3.74
C SER A 108 4.16 -5.03 -2.87
N VAL A 109 4.64 -4.59 -1.72
CA VAL A 109 5.42 -5.41 -0.79
C VAL A 109 4.74 -5.49 0.57
N ASP A 110 4.59 -6.71 1.10
CA ASP A 110 4.29 -6.93 2.51
C ASP A 110 5.58 -6.84 3.31
N MET A 111 5.60 -5.97 4.32
CA MET A 111 6.72 -5.86 5.25
C MET A 111 6.83 -7.12 6.11
N THR A 112 8.00 -7.43 6.63
CA THR A 112 8.19 -8.51 7.62
C THR A 112 7.20 -8.36 8.77
N GLY A 113 6.51 -9.45 9.09
CA GLY A 113 5.43 -9.47 10.09
C GLY A 113 4.03 -9.22 9.56
N TYR A 114 3.87 -8.97 8.25
CA TYR A 114 2.57 -8.72 7.61
C TYR A 114 2.28 -9.70 6.46
N GLY A 115 1.00 -9.87 6.18
CA GLY A 115 0.49 -10.58 5.01
C GLY A 115 1.14 -11.93 4.82
N ARG A 116 1.66 -12.16 3.61
CA ARG A 116 2.33 -13.41 3.22
C ARG A 116 3.86 -13.35 3.37
N SER A 117 4.41 -12.24 3.86
CA SER A 117 5.82 -12.15 4.24
C SER A 117 6.12 -12.96 5.50
N THR A 118 7.37 -13.26 5.74
CA THR A 118 7.81 -13.98 6.94
C THR A 118 7.28 -13.28 8.20
N ARG A 119 6.57 -14.05 9.05
CA ARG A 119 6.21 -13.64 10.40
C ARG A 119 7.19 -14.27 11.39
N PRO A 120 7.96 -13.45 12.13
CA PRO A 120 8.83 -13.95 13.19
C PRO A 120 8.08 -14.77 14.24
N ALA A 121 8.72 -15.81 14.77
CA ALA A 121 8.13 -16.75 15.72
C ALA A 121 7.42 -16.09 16.92
N PRO A 122 7.90 -14.96 17.48
CA PRO A 122 7.20 -14.27 18.56
C PRO A 122 5.75 -13.89 18.22
N MET A 123 5.39 -13.71 16.96
CA MET A 123 4.01 -13.43 16.55
C MET A 123 3.06 -14.63 16.62
N ASN A 124 3.55 -15.82 16.92
CA ASN A 124 2.73 -17.02 17.07
C ASN A 124 2.36 -17.33 18.54
N ASP A 125 2.93 -16.59 19.50
CA ASP A 125 2.70 -16.80 20.93
C ASP A 125 1.73 -15.75 21.50
N PRO A 126 0.51 -16.13 21.94
CA PRO A 126 -0.45 -15.20 22.53
C PRO A 126 0.06 -14.46 23.78
N CYS A 127 1.04 -14.99 24.53
CA CYS A 127 1.66 -14.28 25.64
C CYS A 127 2.37 -12.97 25.18
N ASN A 128 2.71 -12.89 23.91
CA ASN A 128 3.31 -11.70 23.29
C ASN A 128 2.30 -10.61 22.90
N LEU A 129 1.04 -10.77 23.24
CA LEU A 129 0.03 -9.70 23.19
C LEU A 129 0.03 -8.88 24.48
N ALA A 130 -0.47 -7.66 24.40
CA ALA A 130 -0.81 -6.87 25.58
C ALA A 130 -1.80 -7.66 26.47
N LYS A 131 -1.64 -7.57 27.79
CA LYS A 131 -2.40 -8.40 28.75
C LYS A 131 -3.91 -8.26 28.60
N ASP A 132 -4.40 -7.08 28.28
CA ASP A 132 -5.81 -6.79 28.02
C ASP A 132 -6.34 -7.46 26.75
N ARG A 133 -5.45 -7.88 25.85
CA ARG A 133 -5.78 -8.59 24.59
C ARG A 133 -5.61 -10.09 24.67
N GLN A 134 -5.17 -10.62 25.82
CA GLN A 134 -4.92 -12.06 26.01
C GLN A 134 -6.18 -12.84 26.42
N ALA A 135 -7.25 -12.16 26.86
CA ALA A 135 -8.48 -12.80 27.30
C ALA A 135 -9.09 -13.66 26.18
N GLY A 136 -9.45 -14.91 26.52
CA GLY A 136 -9.99 -15.87 25.57
C GLY A 136 -8.96 -16.69 24.77
N PHE A 137 -7.65 -16.36 24.88
CA PHE A 137 -6.57 -17.12 24.24
C PHE A 137 -5.78 -18.00 25.19
N VAL A 138 -5.53 -17.48 26.40
CA VAL A 138 -4.74 -18.14 27.41
C VAL A 138 -5.57 -18.31 28.68
N PRO A 139 -5.36 -19.40 29.44
CA PRO A 139 -6.12 -19.65 30.67
C PRO A 139 -5.94 -18.55 31.74
N ALA A 140 -4.79 -17.91 31.73
CA ALA A 140 -4.43 -16.81 32.63
C ALA A 140 -3.45 -15.87 31.91
N PRO A 141 -3.48 -14.55 32.18
CA PRO A 141 -2.56 -13.61 31.58
C PRO A 141 -1.10 -13.99 31.85
N CYS A 142 -0.29 -14.01 30.79
CA CYS A 142 1.14 -14.31 30.85
C CYS A 142 1.99 -13.09 30.47
N ALA A 143 3.26 -13.12 30.87
CA ALA A 143 4.22 -12.10 30.46
C ALA A 143 4.72 -12.38 29.04
N PRO A 144 5.05 -11.35 28.24
CA PRO A 144 5.66 -11.53 26.94
C PRO A 144 6.99 -12.30 27.04
N VAL A 145 7.18 -13.29 26.17
CA VAL A 145 8.47 -13.99 26.02
C VAL A 145 9.44 -13.21 25.13
N TYR A 146 8.93 -12.21 24.39
CA TYR A 146 9.69 -11.26 23.60
C TYR A 146 9.19 -9.85 23.94
N PRO A 147 9.78 -9.18 24.95
CA PRO A 147 9.24 -7.94 25.53
C PRO A 147 9.67 -6.68 24.74
N HIS A 148 9.74 -6.75 23.41
CA HIS A 148 10.14 -5.65 22.54
C HIS A 148 9.22 -5.52 21.34
N THR A 149 9.19 -4.34 20.71
CA THR A 149 8.60 -4.17 19.39
C THR A 149 9.29 -5.10 18.38
N LEU A 150 8.54 -5.59 17.40
CA LEU A 150 9.05 -6.58 16.46
C LEU A 150 10.07 -6.00 15.48
N THR A 151 9.77 -4.83 14.92
CA THR A 151 10.53 -4.19 13.84
C THR A 151 10.99 -2.79 14.25
N SER A 152 12.02 -2.29 13.59
CA SER A 152 12.46 -0.90 13.66
C SER A 152 12.28 -0.22 12.30
N MET A 153 12.36 1.10 12.25
CA MET A 153 12.32 1.81 10.98
C MET A 153 13.51 1.41 10.08
N ALA A 154 14.67 1.12 10.66
CA ALA A 154 15.84 0.65 9.92
C ALA A 154 15.57 -0.71 9.24
N SER A 155 14.92 -1.66 9.95
CA SER A 155 14.53 -2.94 9.34
C SER A 155 13.44 -2.77 8.28
N ASP A 156 12.52 -1.83 8.46
CA ASP A 156 11.50 -1.51 7.45
C ASP A 156 12.16 -0.92 6.18
N TRP A 157 13.15 -0.03 6.31
CA TRP A 157 13.91 0.48 5.16
C TRP A 157 14.71 -0.62 4.44
N ALA A 158 15.24 -1.59 5.17
CA ALA A 158 15.91 -2.74 4.58
C ALA A 158 14.94 -3.60 3.75
N ASP A 159 13.73 -3.85 4.25
CA ASP A 159 12.69 -4.58 3.52
C ASP A 159 12.27 -3.80 2.24
N VAL A 160 12.03 -2.48 2.36
CA VAL A 160 11.73 -1.63 1.19
C VAL A 160 12.87 -1.67 0.18
N GLY A 161 14.12 -1.57 0.65
CA GLY A 161 15.32 -1.61 -0.20
C GLY A 161 15.44 -2.92 -0.96
N ALA A 162 15.22 -4.05 -0.29
CA ALA A 162 15.24 -5.36 -0.91
C ALA A 162 14.16 -5.51 -2.00
N ALA A 163 12.94 -5.03 -1.74
CA ALA A 163 11.87 -5.04 -2.72
C ALA A 163 12.16 -4.11 -3.91
N VAL A 164 12.69 -2.90 -3.66
CA VAL A 164 13.10 -1.96 -4.72
C VAL A 164 14.17 -2.57 -5.61
N ASP A 165 15.23 -3.14 -5.02
CA ASP A 165 16.34 -3.73 -5.80
C ASP A 165 15.88 -4.98 -6.56
N TYR A 166 14.99 -5.78 -5.99
CA TYR A 166 14.36 -6.90 -6.70
C TYR A 166 13.60 -6.42 -7.94
N VAL A 167 12.70 -5.44 -7.79
CA VAL A 167 11.88 -4.91 -8.89
C VAL A 167 12.76 -4.25 -9.96
N ARG A 168 13.77 -3.48 -9.55
CA ARG A 168 14.73 -2.87 -10.48
C ARG A 168 15.47 -3.91 -11.32
N THR A 169 15.91 -4.98 -10.69
CA THR A 169 16.58 -6.10 -11.37
C THR A 169 15.63 -6.84 -12.30
N LEU A 170 14.42 -7.15 -11.82
CA LEU A 170 13.41 -7.88 -12.59
C LEU A 170 13.02 -7.11 -13.86
N ARG A 171 12.89 -5.79 -13.76
CA ARG A 171 12.44 -4.92 -14.87
C ARG A 171 13.56 -4.20 -15.59
N ARG A 172 14.81 -4.36 -15.15
CA ARG A 172 16.00 -3.72 -15.74
C ARG A 172 15.82 -2.20 -15.82
N VAL A 173 15.40 -1.60 -14.71
CA VAL A 173 15.23 -0.13 -14.58
C VAL A 173 16.14 0.42 -13.51
N ASP A 174 16.63 1.64 -13.70
CA ASP A 174 17.50 2.28 -12.71
C ASP A 174 16.71 2.79 -11.50
N ARG A 175 15.47 3.21 -11.70
CA ARG A 175 14.63 3.81 -10.67
C ARG A 175 13.20 3.28 -10.76
N VAL A 176 12.55 3.16 -9.59
CA VAL A 176 11.12 2.87 -9.47
C VAL A 176 10.42 4.04 -8.81
N SER A 177 9.13 4.22 -9.09
CA SER A 177 8.31 5.14 -8.31
C SER A 177 7.75 4.43 -7.08
N LEU A 178 7.57 5.15 -5.97
CA LEU A 178 6.97 4.61 -4.75
C LEU A 178 5.59 5.23 -4.51
N VAL A 179 4.62 4.41 -4.15
CA VAL A 179 3.31 4.82 -3.65
C VAL A 179 3.13 4.25 -2.27
N ALA A 180 2.75 5.09 -1.30
CA ALA A 180 2.67 4.64 0.08
C ALA A 180 1.43 5.20 0.80
N TRP A 181 1.10 4.60 1.93
CA TRP A 181 -0.01 5.01 2.77
C TRP A 181 0.39 5.01 4.24
N SER A 182 -0.02 6.06 4.99
CA SER A 182 0.11 6.11 6.45
C SER A 182 1.57 5.92 6.92
N ARG A 183 1.84 4.91 7.73
CA ARG A 183 3.19 4.50 8.14
C ARG A 183 4.09 4.10 6.95
N GLY A 184 3.51 3.81 5.81
CA GLY A 184 4.24 3.68 4.55
C GLY A 184 4.97 4.97 4.14
N GLY A 185 4.48 6.14 4.58
CA GLY A 185 5.15 7.43 4.36
C GLY A 185 6.58 7.46 4.88
N PRO A 186 6.83 7.28 6.19
CA PRO A 186 8.19 7.19 6.74
C PRO A 186 8.99 6.01 6.19
N ARG A 187 8.36 4.88 5.83
CA ARG A 187 9.03 3.75 5.16
C ARG A 187 9.55 4.15 3.78
N ALA A 188 8.67 4.60 2.91
CA ALA A 188 9.01 4.94 1.53
C ALA A 188 9.76 6.28 1.45
N GLY A 189 9.33 7.31 2.18
CA GLY A 189 9.94 8.63 2.17
C GLY A 189 11.32 8.65 2.84
N GLY A 190 11.46 7.96 3.97
CA GLY A 190 12.76 7.80 4.62
C GLY A 190 13.74 7.03 3.74
N TYR A 191 13.29 5.95 3.08
CA TYR A 191 14.09 5.24 2.09
C TYR A 191 14.48 6.14 0.91
N ALA A 192 13.53 6.87 0.33
CA ALA A 192 13.80 7.78 -0.79
C ALA A 192 14.77 8.92 -0.43
N SER A 193 14.73 9.39 0.83
CA SER A 193 15.69 10.40 1.33
C SER A 193 17.12 9.87 1.41
N GLN A 194 17.28 8.56 1.57
CA GLN A 194 18.59 7.89 1.64
C GLN A 194 19.07 7.39 0.26
N HIS A 195 18.15 7.09 -0.64
CA HIS A 195 18.40 6.47 -1.94
C HIS A 195 17.70 7.22 -3.09
N PRO A 196 17.95 8.53 -3.29
CA PRO A 196 17.31 9.32 -4.33
C PRO A 196 17.67 8.83 -5.74
N ASP A 197 18.78 8.12 -5.89
CA ASP A 197 19.24 7.47 -7.12
C ASP A 197 18.37 6.28 -7.54
N LYS A 198 17.63 5.67 -6.61
CA LYS A 198 16.76 4.49 -6.85
C LYS A 198 15.28 4.85 -6.96
N VAL A 199 14.88 6.04 -6.52
CA VAL A 199 13.46 6.46 -6.49
C VAL A 199 13.21 7.59 -7.49
N ARG A 200 12.24 7.37 -8.39
CA ARG A 200 11.89 8.33 -9.44
C ARG A 200 10.91 9.40 -8.97
N ARG A 201 9.79 8.96 -8.38
CA ARG A 201 8.71 9.80 -7.84
C ARG A 201 8.13 9.14 -6.59
N LEU A 202 7.63 9.96 -5.71
CA LEU A 202 6.97 9.53 -4.48
C LEU A 202 5.53 10.04 -4.44
N VAL A 203 4.60 9.17 -4.06
CA VAL A 203 3.20 9.49 -3.76
C VAL A 203 2.88 8.92 -2.38
N VAL A 204 2.38 9.74 -1.46
CA VAL A 204 1.96 9.23 -0.14
C VAL A 204 0.59 9.76 0.24
N LEU A 205 -0.34 8.85 0.49
CA LEU A 205 -1.60 9.12 1.15
C LEU A 205 -1.41 9.12 2.66
N ALA A 206 -1.85 10.20 3.32
CA ALA A 206 -1.87 10.32 4.77
C ALA A 206 -0.54 9.96 5.46
N PRO A 207 0.62 10.53 5.02
CA PRO A 207 1.93 10.18 5.56
C PRO A 207 1.99 10.41 7.07
N ALA A 208 2.35 9.36 7.82
CA ALA A 208 2.57 9.48 9.26
C ALA A 208 3.84 10.30 9.51
N TYR A 209 3.67 11.58 9.79
CA TYR A 209 4.74 12.53 10.05
C TYR A 209 4.57 13.21 11.40
N ASP A 210 5.67 13.41 12.11
CA ASP A 210 5.70 14.16 13.36
C ASP A 210 6.99 14.97 13.47
N ARG A 211 6.87 16.29 13.50
CA ARG A 211 7.99 17.22 13.71
C ARG A 211 8.72 17.02 15.04
N ALA A 212 8.01 16.57 16.07
CA ALA A 212 8.58 16.30 17.37
C ALA A 212 9.38 14.98 17.41
N ALA A 213 9.28 14.17 16.36
CA ALA A 213 10.02 12.93 16.25
C ALA A 213 11.52 13.20 16.16
N ARG A 214 12.28 12.59 17.06
CA ARG A 214 13.73 12.73 17.11
C ARG A 214 14.40 11.78 16.13
N ALA A 215 15.39 12.29 15.39
CA ALA A 215 16.21 11.52 14.46
C ALA A 215 16.88 10.30 15.12
N ASN A 216 17.08 10.34 16.42
CA ASN A 216 17.83 9.37 17.21
C ASN A 216 16.93 8.51 18.12
N ALA A 217 15.62 8.43 17.88
CA ALA A 217 14.83 7.38 18.53
C ALA A 217 15.38 6.04 18.01
N ALA A 218 16.50 5.68 18.58
CA ALA A 218 17.33 4.52 18.46
C ALA A 218 17.01 3.63 17.25
N GLU A 219 17.64 3.92 16.13
CA GLU A 219 17.60 3.11 14.93
C GLU A 219 17.99 1.66 15.21
N SER A 220 18.64 1.39 16.34
CA SER A 220 19.18 0.10 16.72
C SER A 220 18.52 -0.55 17.94
N THR A 221 17.80 0.18 18.79
CA THR A 221 17.15 -0.39 19.97
C THR A 221 15.64 -0.51 19.75
N LEU A 222 15.12 -1.72 19.96
CA LEU A 222 13.69 -1.93 19.99
C LEU A 222 13.09 -1.25 21.22
N ALA A 223 11.94 -0.60 21.04
CA ALA A 223 11.18 -0.12 22.18
C ALA A 223 10.68 -1.30 23.00
N ASP A 224 10.66 -1.13 24.33
CA ASP A 224 9.98 -2.07 25.22
C ASP A 224 8.49 -2.10 24.87
N GLY A 225 7.89 -3.28 24.96
CA GLY A 225 6.49 -3.46 24.60
C GLY A 225 6.18 -4.90 24.23
N VAL A 226 5.24 -5.05 23.32
CA VAL A 226 4.83 -6.35 22.79
C VAL A 226 5.13 -6.43 21.30
N PRO A 227 5.49 -7.60 20.76
CA PRO A 227 5.86 -7.75 19.35
C PRO A 227 4.66 -7.66 18.41
N MET A 228 3.44 -7.82 18.92
CA MET A 228 2.23 -7.79 18.12
C MET A 228 1.02 -7.27 18.89
N ASN A 229 0.02 -6.81 18.17
CA ASN A 229 -1.35 -6.57 18.63
C ASN A 229 -2.32 -7.38 17.76
N THR A 230 -3.60 -7.32 18.10
CA THR A 230 -4.68 -7.85 17.27
C THR A 230 -5.64 -6.73 16.87
N GLN A 231 -6.33 -6.93 15.77
CA GLN A 231 -7.42 -6.08 15.33
C GLN A 231 -8.67 -6.92 15.11
N SER A 232 -9.72 -6.63 15.85
CA SER A 232 -11.04 -7.22 15.62
C SER A 232 -11.80 -6.50 14.50
N ARG A 233 -12.85 -7.12 13.98
CA ARG A 233 -13.79 -6.47 13.06
C ARG A 233 -14.38 -5.19 13.68
N GLN A 234 -14.76 -5.26 14.95
CA GLN A 234 -15.31 -4.12 15.67
C GLN A 234 -14.32 -2.95 15.74
N ASP A 235 -13.04 -3.22 16.08
CA ASP A 235 -11.99 -2.18 16.11
C ASP A 235 -11.79 -1.55 14.73
N PHE A 236 -11.83 -2.37 13.68
CA PHE A 236 -11.69 -1.92 12.30
C PHE A 236 -12.82 -0.98 11.88
N ASP A 237 -14.08 -1.39 12.09
CA ASP A 237 -15.24 -0.58 11.74
C ASP A 237 -15.31 0.71 12.58
N ALA A 238 -15.09 0.61 13.90
CA ALA A 238 -15.13 1.77 14.79
C ALA A 238 -14.03 2.81 14.43
N ASN A 239 -12.84 2.34 14.03
CA ASN A 239 -11.79 3.23 13.58
C ASN A 239 -12.16 3.97 12.28
N TRP A 240 -12.89 3.33 11.38
CA TRP A 240 -13.33 3.95 10.14
C TRP A 240 -14.51 4.90 10.39
N ASP A 241 -15.54 4.42 11.11
CA ASP A 241 -16.78 5.18 11.39
C ASP A 241 -16.52 6.51 12.09
N ARG A 242 -15.56 6.57 13.04
CA ARG A 242 -15.21 7.82 13.72
C ARG A 242 -14.63 8.91 12.78
N GLN A 243 -14.23 8.54 11.56
CA GLN A 243 -13.64 9.42 10.55
C GLN A 243 -14.63 9.81 9.46
N VAL A 244 -15.88 9.36 9.55
CA VAL A 244 -16.93 9.79 8.63
C VAL A 244 -17.29 11.24 8.92
N GLY A 245 -17.16 12.09 7.91
CA GLY A 245 -17.44 13.52 7.99
C GLY A 245 -18.39 14.04 6.92
N CYS A 246 -18.83 13.17 6.00
CA CYS A 246 -19.80 13.51 4.96
C CYS A 246 -20.71 12.33 4.63
N ALA A 247 -21.83 12.60 3.98
CA ALA A 247 -22.79 11.57 3.58
C ALA A 247 -22.14 10.60 2.55
N GLU A 248 -22.43 9.31 2.71
CA GLU A 248 -21.99 8.25 1.80
C GLU A 248 -20.47 8.25 1.55
N GLN A 249 -19.68 8.62 2.55
CA GLN A 249 -18.23 8.69 2.42
C GLN A 249 -17.63 7.34 2.04
N TYR A 250 -18.16 6.24 2.56
CA TYR A 250 -17.74 4.88 2.18
C TYR A 250 -18.90 3.90 2.06
N ASP A 251 -18.67 2.84 1.32
CA ASP A 251 -19.60 1.73 1.12
C ASP A 251 -19.30 0.60 2.11
N ARG A 252 -20.34 0.12 2.82
CA ARG A 252 -20.21 -1.06 3.70
C ARG A 252 -19.76 -2.32 2.98
N GLY A 253 -20.09 -2.46 1.70
CA GLY A 253 -19.56 -3.55 0.86
C GLY A 253 -18.04 -3.50 0.73
N ALA A 254 -17.46 -2.30 0.58
CA ALA A 254 -16.02 -2.12 0.57
C ALA A 254 -15.39 -2.51 1.91
N SER A 255 -15.97 -2.06 3.03
CA SER A 255 -15.51 -2.43 4.38
C SER A 255 -15.53 -3.95 4.59
N ASN A 256 -16.58 -4.63 4.12
CA ASN A 256 -16.69 -6.09 4.19
C ASN A 256 -15.61 -6.78 3.35
N ALA A 257 -15.37 -6.30 2.13
CA ALA A 257 -14.33 -6.85 1.26
C ALA A 257 -12.93 -6.68 1.86
N VAL A 258 -12.60 -5.48 2.36
CA VAL A 258 -11.32 -5.22 3.04
C VAL A 258 -11.13 -6.17 4.23
N TRP A 259 -12.16 -6.33 5.07
CA TRP A 259 -12.08 -7.23 6.22
C TRP A 259 -11.89 -8.70 5.81
N THR A 260 -12.57 -9.16 4.76
CA THR A 260 -12.40 -10.51 4.23
C THR A 260 -10.94 -10.76 3.80
N GLU A 261 -10.36 -9.79 3.10
CA GLU A 261 -8.94 -9.88 2.69
C GLU A 261 -7.98 -9.80 3.89
N MET A 262 -8.32 -9.01 4.93
CA MET A 262 -7.56 -9.00 6.18
C MET A 262 -7.48 -10.39 6.82
N LEU A 263 -8.63 -11.09 6.92
CA LEU A 263 -8.67 -12.47 7.46
C LEU A 263 -7.88 -13.43 6.57
N ALA A 264 -8.01 -13.34 5.25
CA ALA A 264 -7.29 -14.18 4.29
C ALA A 264 -5.75 -13.97 4.37
N SER A 265 -5.32 -12.74 4.69
CA SER A 265 -3.90 -12.37 4.82
C SER A 265 -3.23 -12.90 6.09
N ASP A 266 -4.00 -13.32 7.09
CA ASP A 266 -3.50 -13.88 8.35
C ASP A 266 -4.31 -15.09 8.82
N PRO A 267 -4.14 -16.27 8.18
CA PRO A 267 -4.92 -17.47 8.52
C PRO A 267 -4.81 -17.91 9.98
N VAL A 268 -3.67 -17.66 10.63
CA VAL A 268 -3.50 -17.96 12.07
C VAL A 268 -4.27 -16.96 12.93
N GLY A 269 -4.09 -15.66 12.68
CA GLY A 269 -4.81 -14.62 13.43
C GLY A 269 -6.31 -14.67 13.20
N ALA A 270 -6.77 -15.10 12.02
CA ALA A 270 -8.20 -15.31 11.73
C ALA A 270 -8.86 -16.36 12.64
N THR A 271 -8.09 -17.27 13.22
CA THR A 271 -8.59 -18.26 14.20
C THR A 271 -8.59 -17.73 15.64
N TRP A 272 -7.99 -16.57 15.88
CA TRP A 272 -7.93 -15.96 17.20
C TRP A 272 -9.15 -15.07 17.44
N GLY A 273 -9.77 -15.18 18.62
CA GLY A 273 -11.00 -14.43 18.95
C GLY A 273 -10.91 -12.91 18.75
N PRO A 274 -9.80 -12.20 19.15
CA PRO A 274 -9.62 -10.78 18.92
C PRO A 274 -9.18 -10.39 17.48
N GLY A 275 -9.04 -11.32 16.55
CA GLY A 275 -8.86 -11.03 15.15
C GLY A 275 -7.41 -11.13 14.64
N VAL A 276 -7.13 -10.45 13.53
CA VAL A 276 -5.85 -10.54 12.81
C VAL A 276 -4.70 -9.93 13.60
N ARG A 277 -3.50 -10.52 13.45
CA ARG A 277 -2.28 -10.05 14.09
C ARG A 277 -1.70 -8.85 13.36
N ARG A 278 -1.22 -7.89 14.12
CA ARG A 278 -0.60 -6.67 13.62
C ARG A 278 0.73 -6.46 14.34
N ALA A 279 1.80 -6.20 13.59
CA ALA A 279 2.98 -5.62 14.21
C ALA A 279 2.63 -4.21 14.71
N PRO A 280 3.02 -3.83 15.94
CA PRO A 280 2.87 -2.47 16.44
C PRO A 280 3.60 -1.47 15.56
N GLU A 281 3.35 -0.19 15.80
CA GLU A 281 4.15 0.85 15.16
C GLU A 281 5.62 0.68 15.52
N THR A 282 6.47 0.74 14.49
CA THR A 282 7.91 0.64 14.66
C THR A 282 8.45 1.84 15.43
N ALA A 283 9.46 1.61 16.27
CA ALA A 283 10.25 2.69 16.82
C ALA A 283 10.97 3.45 15.69
N GLY A 284 11.12 4.73 15.86
CA GLY A 284 11.71 5.63 14.88
C GLY A 284 10.68 6.15 13.85
N THR A 285 10.99 7.26 13.28
CA THR A 285 10.12 7.97 12.34
C THR A 285 10.96 8.59 11.23
N TRP A 286 10.29 9.26 10.32
CA TRP A 286 10.91 10.10 9.32
C TRP A 286 11.10 11.51 9.91
N PRO A 287 12.27 11.86 10.48
CA PRO A 287 12.45 13.14 11.16
C PRO A 287 12.58 14.31 10.18
N PRO A 288 12.34 15.56 10.63
CA PRO A 288 12.47 16.76 9.79
C PRO A 288 13.82 16.87 9.08
N SER A 289 14.91 16.50 9.75
CA SER A 289 16.26 16.53 9.18
C SER A 289 16.44 15.53 8.01
N MET A 290 15.67 14.47 7.99
CA MET A 290 15.65 13.50 6.88
C MET A 290 14.67 13.93 5.79
N ALA A 291 13.49 14.44 6.16
CA ALA A 291 12.53 15.00 5.21
C ALA A 291 13.15 16.16 4.40
N ALA A 292 13.94 17.01 5.02
CA ALA A 292 14.66 18.11 4.37
C ALA A 292 15.71 17.61 3.32
N LYS A 293 16.16 16.37 3.42
CA LYS A 293 17.09 15.76 2.44
C LYS A 293 16.38 15.08 1.27
N LEU A 294 15.04 14.94 1.32
CA LEU A 294 14.29 14.35 0.23
C LEU A 294 14.33 15.27 -1.00
N THR A 295 14.95 14.81 -2.07
CA THR A 295 15.01 15.52 -3.37
C THR A 295 14.08 14.91 -4.42
N THR A 296 13.55 13.72 -4.16
CA THR A 296 12.60 13.04 -5.04
C THR A 296 11.31 13.84 -5.19
N PRO A 297 10.80 14.06 -6.42
CA PRO A 297 9.50 14.70 -6.66
C PRO A 297 8.39 14.03 -5.85
N PHE A 298 7.56 14.82 -5.13
CA PHE A 298 6.71 14.30 -4.08
C PHE A 298 5.26 14.80 -4.14
N LEU A 299 4.31 13.86 -4.27
CA LEU A 299 2.88 14.11 -4.11
C LEU A 299 2.41 13.64 -2.73
N MET A 300 1.94 14.57 -1.91
CA MET A 300 1.33 14.30 -0.62
C MET A 300 -0.19 14.46 -0.72
N ILE A 301 -0.94 13.50 -0.20
CA ILE A 301 -2.41 13.51 -0.22
C ILE A 301 -2.92 13.30 1.19
N SER A 302 -3.87 14.10 1.62
CA SER A 302 -4.55 14.00 2.92
C SER A 302 -6.06 13.95 2.73
N GLY A 303 -6.74 13.05 3.42
CA GLY A 303 -8.20 13.12 3.54
C GLY A 303 -8.61 14.24 4.49
N ALA A 304 -9.59 15.07 4.10
CA ALA A 304 -10.06 16.21 4.90
C ALA A 304 -10.59 15.80 6.29
N HIS A 305 -11.05 14.56 6.43
CA HIS A 305 -11.61 13.98 7.66
C HIS A 305 -10.67 12.98 8.35
N ASP A 306 -9.38 12.93 7.96
CA ASP A 306 -8.40 12.05 8.58
C ASP A 306 -8.20 12.42 10.06
N LYS A 307 -8.54 11.49 10.95
CA LYS A 307 -8.35 11.61 12.41
C LYS A 307 -7.22 10.72 12.94
N GLN A 308 -6.51 10.02 12.06
CA GLN A 308 -5.31 9.26 12.45
C GLN A 308 -4.04 10.06 12.15
N VAL A 309 -3.97 10.62 10.95
CA VAL A 309 -2.93 11.57 10.55
C VAL A 309 -3.62 12.87 10.14
N ALA A 310 -3.74 13.78 11.10
CA ALA A 310 -4.42 15.05 10.86
C ALA A 310 -3.82 15.78 9.64
N PRO A 311 -4.64 16.41 8.77
CA PRO A 311 -4.17 17.13 7.59
C PRO A 311 -3.04 18.13 7.86
N ASP A 312 -3.01 18.72 9.04
CA ASP A 312 -1.95 19.66 9.46
C ASP A 312 -0.58 18.98 9.55
N ARG A 313 -0.51 17.70 9.93
CA ARG A 313 0.74 16.92 9.92
C ARG A 313 1.28 16.74 8.51
N VAL A 314 0.39 16.56 7.54
CA VAL A 314 0.79 16.47 6.13
C VAL A 314 1.25 17.82 5.59
N ARG A 315 0.63 18.93 6.02
CA ARG A 315 1.09 20.29 5.71
C ARG A 315 2.46 20.60 6.33
N GLU A 316 2.71 20.11 7.54
CA GLU A 316 4.03 20.21 8.17
C GLU A 316 5.10 19.48 7.32
N LEU A 317 4.82 18.25 6.88
CA LEU A 317 5.72 17.52 5.99
C LEU A 317 5.94 18.25 4.66
N TYR A 318 4.87 18.81 4.07
CA TYR A 318 4.98 19.61 2.86
C TYR A 318 5.93 20.81 3.04
N ALA A 319 5.87 21.49 4.18
CA ALA A 319 6.76 22.60 4.48
C ALA A 319 8.21 22.14 4.71
N ASP A 320 8.40 20.97 5.34
CA ASP A 320 9.72 20.50 5.80
C ASP A 320 10.50 19.72 4.73
N THR A 321 9.80 19.18 3.71
CA THR A 321 10.47 18.40 2.66
C THR A 321 11.32 19.26 1.74
N GLY A 322 12.52 18.77 1.39
CA GLY A 322 13.45 19.43 0.48
C GLY A 322 13.15 19.23 -1.01
N ALA A 323 12.10 18.49 -1.37
CA ALA A 323 11.74 18.27 -2.76
C ALA A 323 11.38 19.59 -3.46
N ALA A 324 12.00 19.84 -4.61
CA ALA A 324 11.76 21.04 -5.42
C ALA A 324 10.39 20.97 -6.13
N GLU A 325 10.02 19.79 -6.62
CA GLU A 325 8.69 19.52 -7.18
C GLU A 325 7.86 18.81 -6.12
N LYS A 326 6.85 19.48 -5.57
CA LYS A 326 5.99 18.92 -4.52
C LYS A 326 4.59 19.49 -4.58
N VAL A 327 3.60 18.61 -4.54
CA VAL A 327 2.18 18.98 -4.50
C VAL A 327 1.55 18.39 -3.25
N PHE A 328 0.75 19.21 -2.55
CA PHE A 328 -0.15 18.77 -1.50
C PHE A 328 -1.58 18.75 -2.00
N VAL A 329 -2.26 17.62 -1.88
CA VAL A 329 -3.68 17.46 -2.21
C VAL A 329 -4.49 17.29 -0.94
N ASP A 330 -5.42 18.21 -0.70
CA ASP A 330 -6.50 18.08 0.27
C ASP A 330 -7.69 17.40 -0.42
N LEU A 331 -7.96 16.15 -0.07
CA LEU A 331 -9.02 15.34 -0.66
C LEU A 331 -10.29 15.47 0.18
N ALA A 332 -11.27 16.21 -0.34
CA ALA A 332 -12.56 16.43 0.31
C ALA A 332 -13.32 15.12 0.52
N CYS A 333 -14.19 15.06 1.51
CA CYS A 333 -15.03 13.89 1.83
C CYS A 333 -14.23 12.57 1.86
N SER A 334 -13.08 12.60 2.53
CA SER A 334 -12.16 11.46 2.61
C SER A 334 -11.48 11.44 3.97
N SER A 335 -11.17 10.24 4.44
CA SER A 335 -10.47 10.00 5.69
C SER A 335 -9.08 9.41 5.46
N HIS A 336 -8.52 8.82 6.52
CA HIS A 336 -7.29 8.03 6.47
C HIS A 336 -7.35 6.88 5.45
N ASN A 337 -8.57 6.39 5.20
CA ASN A 337 -8.86 5.23 4.36
C ASN A 337 -9.33 5.63 2.94
N ALA A 338 -8.94 6.80 2.45
CA ALA A 338 -9.43 7.40 1.20
C ALA A 338 -9.40 6.48 -0.02
N MET A 339 -8.46 5.50 -0.06
CA MET A 339 -8.39 4.50 -1.13
C MET A 339 -9.56 3.52 -1.15
N TRP A 340 -10.32 3.42 -0.05
CA TRP A 340 -11.52 2.57 0.08
C TRP A 340 -12.80 3.39 0.17
N GLU A 341 -12.76 4.69 -0.15
CA GLU A 341 -13.87 5.62 0.02
C GLU A 341 -14.40 6.16 -1.30
N LYS A 342 -15.43 6.99 -1.23
CA LYS A 342 -16.15 7.56 -2.38
C LYS A 342 -15.22 8.26 -3.37
N ASN A 343 -14.27 9.05 -2.86
CA ASN A 343 -13.36 9.86 -3.68
C ASN A 343 -12.08 9.13 -4.09
N ARG A 344 -12.00 7.78 -3.94
CA ARG A 344 -10.83 6.96 -4.34
C ARG A 344 -10.37 7.22 -5.76
N LEU A 345 -11.29 7.40 -6.70
CA LEU A 345 -10.90 7.64 -8.11
C LEU A 345 -10.21 8.98 -8.31
N LEU A 346 -10.49 10.01 -7.49
CA LEU A 346 -9.76 11.26 -7.51
C LEU A 346 -8.33 11.07 -7.01
N LEU A 347 -8.17 10.30 -5.92
CA LEU A 347 -6.87 9.87 -5.41
C LEU A 347 -6.06 9.11 -6.47
N PHE A 348 -6.69 8.12 -7.11
CA PHE A 348 -6.03 7.28 -8.12
C PHE A 348 -5.61 8.09 -9.35
N ARG A 349 -6.46 9.01 -9.81
CA ARG A 349 -6.15 9.90 -10.93
C ARG A 349 -5.03 10.89 -10.60
N ALA A 350 -5.08 11.53 -9.43
CA ALA A 350 -4.00 12.41 -8.98
C ALA A 350 -2.65 11.68 -8.93
N SER A 351 -2.66 10.42 -8.47
CA SER A 351 -1.47 9.58 -8.47
C SER A 351 -0.99 9.24 -9.88
N LEU A 352 -1.92 8.89 -10.78
CA LEU A 352 -1.60 8.61 -12.19
C LEU A 352 -0.98 9.83 -12.88
N ASP A 353 -1.58 11.01 -12.70
CA ASP A 353 -1.09 12.25 -13.28
C ASP A 353 0.32 12.57 -12.78
N TRP A 354 0.52 12.45 -11.46
CA TRP A 354 1.83 12.66 -10.86
C TRP A 354 2.88 11.67 -11.37
N LEU A 355 2.55 10.39 -11.42
CA LEU A 355 3.45 9.34 -11.87
C LEU A 355 3.81 9.45 -13.36
N THR A 356 2.89 9.95 -14.19
CA THR A 356 3.11 10.11 -15.65
C THR A 356 3.72 11.46 -16.00
N GLN A 357 3.16 12.55 -15.48
CA GLN A 357 3.46 13.92 -15.93
C GLN A 357 4.31 14.71 -14.93
N GLY A 358 4.43 14.27 -13.67
CA GLY A 358 5.04 15.04 -12.58
C GLY A 358 4.20 16.27 -12.19
N SER A 359 2.89 16.20 -12.41
CA SER A 359 1.95 17.27 -12.06
C SER A 359 0.59 16.69 -11.70
N VAL A 360 -0.22 17.42 -10.96
CA VAL A 360 -1.64 17.13 -10.71
C VAL A 360 -2.46 18.28 -11.25
N ASN A 361 -3.37 18.05 -12.19
CA ASN A 361 -4.11 19.12 -12.90
C ASN A 361 -3.18 20.23 -13.44
N GLY A 362 -1.98 19.86 -13.91
CA GLY A 362 -0.98 20.78 -14.42
C GLY A 362 -0.09 21.44 -13.36
N ALA A 363 -0.42 21.35 -12.08
CA ALA A 363 0.40 21.90 -10.99
C ALA A 363 1.56 20.95 -10.65
N LYS A 364 2.79 21.49 -10.61
CA LYS A 364 4.02 20.80 -10.20
C LYS A 364 4.44 21.14 -8.77
N ASP A 365 3.85 22.18 -8.21
CA ASP A 365 4.06 22.66 -6.84
C ASP A 365 2.79 23.30 -6.32
N GLY A 366 2.65 23.39 -5.00
CA GLY A 366 1.56 24.06 -4.31
C GLY A 366 0.51 23.12 -3.74
N THR A 367 -0.61 23.71 -3.33
CA THR A 367 -1.72 23.02 -2.68
C THR A 367 -2.95 23.00 -3.58
N LEU A 368 -3.56 21.83 -3.72
CA LEU A 368 -4.81 21.62 -4.46
C LEU A 368 -5.87 21.04 -3.55
N ARG A 369 -7.14 21.36 -3.83
CA ARG A 369 -8.27 20.67 -3.24
C ARG A 369 -9.00 19.88 -4.32
N LEU A 370 -9.24 18.59 -4.07
CA LEU A 370 -9.97 17.70 -4.97
C LEU A 370 -11.24 17.17 -4.30
N GLY A 371 -12.32 17.04 -5.07
CA GLY A 371 -13.61 16.58 -4.58
C GLY A 371 -14.46 17.69 -3.97
N TYR A 372 -15.65 17.30 -3.48
CA TYR A 372 -16.68 18.21 -2.96
C TYR A 372 -16.99 17.92 -1.51
#